data_c72bd3a0a7bff148c68d80007b0ec5b0
#
_entry.id   c72bd3a0a7bff148c68d80007b0ec5b0
#
_cell.length_a   1.000
_cell.length_b   1.000
_cell.length_c   1.000
_cell.angle_alpha   90.00
_cell.angle_beta   90.00
_cell.angle_gamma   90.00
#
_symmetry.space_group_name_H-M   'P 1'
#
loop_
_entity.id
_entity.type
_entity.pdbx_description
1 polymer ?
#
loop_
_entity_poly.entity_id
_entity_poly.type
_entity_poly.pdbx_seq_one_letter_code
_entity_poly.pdbx_strand_id
1 'polypeptide(L)'
;MQAPLGSPDWLGVFTAAERPDLWHLARDEKVFNGLWPEYNMHGNHTASYFGSLFPEHANLQVLLVDTRTDRLVARGRTIALRWDGTMQDLPPGIDAAGLRAVNEPGQATALSALAAEVDSAYQGQHLSCLVVKAMGDVARAAGLAPLLAPVRPSWKDRYPLIPIEQYASWQDDSGFPFDPWMRVHARLGARIVSVAPRSLQISAPASDWEAWTKMTFPGDGQYVFPGGLAPMTMSRGVGTYFEPNVWMLHEL
;
A
#
# COMPACT_ATOMS: atom_id res chain seq x y z
N MET A 1 4.05 -20.06 -8.33
CA MET A 1 2.93 -19.40 -9.09
C MET A 1 3.24 -19.33 -10.58
N GLN A 2 2.25 -19.32 -11.46
CA GLN A 2 2.46 -19.01 -12.88
C GLN A 2 2.58 -17.49 -13.05
N ALA A 3 3.57 -17.01 -13.81
CA ALA A 3 3.71 -15.60 -14.09
C ALA A 3 2.49 -15.08 -14.90
N PRO A 4 1.95 -13.88 -14.56
CA PRO A 4 0.84 -13.29 -15.33
C PRO A 4 1.18 -13.12 -16.81
N LEU A 5 0.16 -13.22 -17.68
CA LEU A 5 0.33 -13.06 -19.13
C LEU A 5 1.00 -11.71 -19.44
N GLY A 6 2.04 -11.75 -20.28
CA GLY A 6 2.83 -10.59 -20.67
C GLY A 6 3.99 -10.28 -19.72
N SER A 7 4.29 -11.17 -18.77
CA SER A 7 5.52 -11.06 -17.97
C SER A 7 6.77 -11.28 -18.85
N PRO A 8 7.87 -10.57 -18.60
CA PRO A 8 9.16 -10.86 -19.24
C PRO A 8 9.64 -12.29 -18.94
N ASP A 9 10.32 -12.94 -19.88
CA ASP A 9 10.83 -14.30 -19.71
C ASP A 9 11.80 -14.49 -18.53
N TRP A 10 12.47 -13.41 -18.14
CA TRP A 10 13.40 -13.41 -17.01
C TRP A 10 12.71 -13.24 -15.64
N LEU A 11 11.40 -12.99 -15.60
CA LEU A 11 10.68 -12.71 -14.38
C LEU A 11 10.00 -13.96 -13.82
N GLY A 12 10.44 -14.38 -12.64
CA GLY A 12 9.73 -15.36 -11.82
C GLY A 12 8.74 -14.69 -10.88
N VAL A 13 7.54 -15.24 -10.75
CA VAL A 13 6.52 -14.79 -9.80
C VAL A 13 6.25 -15.91 -8.80
N PHE A 14 6.40 -15.61 -7.52
CA PHE A 14 6.31 -16.58 -6.43
C PHE A 14 5.46 -16.01 -5.30
N THR A 15 4.90 -16.90 -4.49
CA THR A 15 4.54 -16.54 -3.12
C THR A 15 5.79 -16.63 -2.23
N ALA A 16 5.79 -15.93 -1.10
CA ALA A 16 6.89 -16.06 -0.17
C ALA A 16 6.97 -17.48 0.43
N ALA A 17 5.87 -18.23 0.49
CA ALA A 17 5.89 -19.63 0.90
C ALA A 17 6.68 -20.53 -0.06
N GLU A 18 6.71 -20.21 -1.36
CA GLU A 18 7.51 -20.93 -2.36
C GLU A 18 9.00 -20.54 -2.34
N ARG A 19 9.35 -19.40 -1.71
CA ARG A 19 10.72 -18.88 -1.62
C ARG A 19 11.09 -18.48 -0.19
N PRO A 20 11.12 -19.43 0.75
CA PRO A 20 11.47 -19.16 2.15
C PRO A 20 12.88 -18.60 2.33
N ASP A 21 13.78 -18.86 1.41
CA ASP A 21 15.12 -18.29 1.32
C ASP A 21 15.14 -16.77 1.18
N LEU A 22 14.06 -16.17 0.60
CA LEU A 22 13.92 -14.72 0.41
C LEU A 22 13.15 -14.03 1.54
N TRP A 23 12.72 -14.72 2.59
CA TRP A 23 11.92 -14.12 3.67
C TRP A 23 12.62 -12.95 4.36
N HIS A 24 13.95 -13.03 4.53
CA HIS A 24 14.71 -11.93 5.10
C HIS A 24 14.60 -10.63 4.27
N LEU A 25 14.56 -10.74 2.93
CA LEU A 25 14.32 -9.59 2.02
C LEU A 25 12.84 -9.21 1.98
N ALA A 26 11.94 -10.19 1.98
CA ALA A 26 10.49 -9.94 1.93
C ALA A 26 9.98 -9.20 3.17
N ARG A 27 10.64 -9.35 4.32
CA ARG A 27 10.32 -8.70 5.60
C ARG A 27 11.05 -7.37 5.81
N ASP A 28 12.18 -7.16 5.15
CA ASP A 28 12.98 -5.95 5.32
C ASP A 28 12.24 -4.73 4.77
N GLU A 29 11.86 -3.80 5.63
CA GLU A 29 11.20 -2.55 5.26
C GLU A 29 12.06 -1.68 4.33
N LYS A 30 13.37 -1.88 4.35
CA LYS A 30 14.35 -1.08 3.59
C LYS A 30 14.94 -1.83 2.39
N VAL A 31 14.42 -3.01 2.02
CA VAL A 31 14.94 -3.80 0.90
C VAL A 31 14.97 -3.01 -0.42
N PHE A 32 13.98 -2.16 -0.64
CA PHE A 32 13.91 -1.23 -1.75
C PHE A 32 14.06 0.20 -1.22
N ASN A 33 15.28 0.57 -0.92
CA ASN A 33 15.61 1.83 -0.26
C ASN A 33 15.04 3.05 -1.03
N GLY A 34 14.48 4.02 -0.31
CA GLY A 34 14.00 5.29 -0.87
C GLY A 34 12.65 5.25 -1.59
N LEU A 35 11.89 4.15 -1.54
CA LEU A 35 10.54 4.08 -2.13
C LEU A 35 9.50 4.84 -1.32
N TRP A 36 9.61 4.78 0.00
CA TRP A 36 8.68 5.43 0.93
C TRP A 36 9.33 6.62 1.59
N PRO A 37 8.62 7.73 1.80
CA PRO A 37 9.09 8.79 2.69
C PRO A 37 9.36 8.23 4.09
N GLU A 38 10.42 8.71 4.75
CA GLU A 38 10.83 8.16 6.06
C GLU A 38 9.69 8.17 7.08
N TYR A 39 8.91 9.25 7.15
CA TYR A 39 7.78 9.34 8.10
C TYR A 39 6.74 8.22 7.91
N ASN A 40 6.57 7.72 6.67
CA ASN A 40 5.57 6.70 6.34
C ASN A 40 5.90 5.33 6.95
N MET A 41 7.17 5.11 7.32
CA MET A 41 7.64 3.90 8.00
C MET A 41 7.30 3.90 9.51
N HIS A 42 6.75 5.00 10.04
CA HIS A 42 6.48 5.20 11.46
C HIS A 42 4.99 5.29 11.80
N GLY A 43 4.15 4.59 11.05
CA GLY A 43 2.71 4.50 11.34
C GLY A 43 2.44 3.89 12.72
N ASN A 44 1.48 4.46 13.45
CA ASN A 44 1.19 4.08 14.83
C ASN A 44 0.82 2.61 15.00
N HIS A 45 0.25 1.99 13.96
CA HIS A 45 -0.28 0.62 13.97
C HIS A 45 0.43 -0.33 13.00
N THR A 46 1.27 0.20 12.10
CA THR A 46 1.86 -0.58 10.99
C THR A 46 2.65 -1.79 11.47
N ALA A 47 3.44 -1.66 12.53
CA ALA A 47 4.26 -2.75 13.05
C ALA A 47 3.42 -3.98 13.45
N SER A 48 2.19 -3.80 13.97
CA SER A 48 1.35 -4.91 14.41
C SER A 48 0.86 -5.77 13.27
N TYR A 49 0.35 -5.16 12.18
CA TYR A 49 -0.18 -5.94 11.06
C TYR A 49 0.89 -6.34 10.03
N PHE A 50 1.94 -5.55 9.81
CA PHE A 50 3.06 -6.01 9.00
C PHE A 50 3.87 -7.12 9.67
N GLY A 51 3.98 -7.08 11.01
CA GLY A 51 4.64 -8.13 11.78
C GLY A 51 3.93 -9.49 11.71
N SER A 52 2.62 -9.50 11.46
CA SER A 52 1.81 -10.72 11.37
C SER A 52 1.89 -11.44 10.01
N LEU A 53 2.53 -10.85 9.00
CA LEU A 53 2.54 -11.42 7.64
C LEU A 53 3.39 -12.69 7.51
N PHE A 54 4.34 -12.91 8.42
CA PHE A 54 5.26 -14.03 8.38
C PHE A 54 5.44 -14.69 9.75
N PRO A 55 5.55 -16.03 9.78
CA PRO A 55 5.51 -16.97 8.64
C PRO A 55 4.10 -17.34 8.19
N GLU A 56 3.06 -17.11 8.99
CA GLU A 56 1.72 -17.70 8.89
C GLU A 56 1.02 -17.35 7.57
N HIS A 57 1.28 -16.16 7.04
CA HIS A 57 0.65 -15.65 5.82
C HIS A 57 1.63 -15.51 4.64
N ALA A 58 2.74 -16.24 4.67
CA ALA A 58 3.75 -16.20 3.60
C ALA A 58 3.18 -16.62 2.23
N ASN A 59 2.17 -17.48 2.20
CA ASN A 59 1.46 -17.89 0.99
C ASN A 59 0.62 -16.78 0.35
N LEU A 60 0.35 -15.70 1.07
CA LEU A 60 -0.38 -14.53 0.58
C LEU A 60 0.54 -13.39 0.13
N GLN A 61 1.85 -13.48 0.39
CA GLN A 61 2.82 -12.46 0.01
C GLN A 61 3.41 -12.76 -1.37
N VAL A 62 3.44 -11.77 -2.26
CA VAL A 62 3.91 -11.90 -3.64
C VAL A 62 5.36 -11.43 -3.76
N LEU A 63 6.20 -12.23 -4.43
CA LEU A 63 7.59 -11.93 -4.74
C LEU A 63 7.82 -12.01 -6.25
N LEU A 64 8.37 -10.96 -6.83
CA LEU A 64 8.84 -10.93 -8.20
C LEU A 64 10.37 -10.98 -8.21
N VAL A 65 10.94 -11.96 -8.90
CA VAL A 65 12.37 -12.27 -8.88
C VAL A 65 12.94 -12.25 -10.29
N ASP A 66 14.05 -11.55 -10.49
CA ASP A 66 14.86 -11.72 -11.71
C ASP A 66 15.57 -13.07 -11.65
N THR A 67 15.08 -14.04 -12.42
CA THR A 67 15.57 -15.44 -12.40
C THR A 67 16.98 -15.59 -12.95
N ARG A 68 17.51 -14.58 -13.65
CA ARG A 68 18.89 -14.60 -14.16
C ARG A 68 19.93 -14.32 -13.08
N THR A 69 19.50 -13.58 -12.03
CA THR A 69 20.39 -13.13 -10.95
C THR A 69 19.91 -13.56 -9.58
N ASP A 70 18.75 -14.23 -9.53
CA ASP A 70 18.04 -14.62 -8.30
C ASP A 70 17.75 -13.44 -7.35
N ARG A 71 17.52 -12.25 -7.92
CA ARG A 71 17.32 -11.01 -7.17
C ARG A 71 15.83 -10.70 -7.03
N LEU A 72 15.38 -10.38 -5.80
CA LEU A 72 14.06 -9.80 -5.56
C LEU A 72 14.00 -8.41 -6.18
N VAL A 73 13.06 -8.19 -7.11
CA VAL A 73 12.93 -6.94 -7.89
C VAL A 73 11.62 -6.20 -7.62
N ALA A 74 10.62 -6.90 -7.11
CA ALA A 74 9.38 -6.30 -6.65
C ALA A 74 8.70 -7.23 -5.64
N ARG A 75 7.83 -6.65 -4.80
CA ARG A 75 7.00 -7.44 -3.88
C ARG A 75 5.62 -6.85 -3.72
N GLY A 76 4.68 -7.70 -3.36
CA GLY A 76 3.34 -7.35 -2.95
C GLY A 76 3.06 -7.88 -1.55
N ARG A 77 2.69 -7.00 -0.62
CA ARG A 77 2.31 -7.37 0.74
C ARG A 77 0.80 -7.27 0.88
N THR A 78 0.19 -8.32 1.40
CA THR A 78 -1.27 -8.42 1.56
C THR A 78 -1.64 -8.98 2.91
N ILE A 79 -2.88 -8.74 3.34
CA ILE A 79 -3.44 -9.30 4.55
C ILE A 79 -4.86 -9.77 4.31
N ALA A 80 -5.20 -10.94 4.84
CA ALA A 80 -6.54 -11.49 4.76
C ALA A 80 -7.42 -10.91 5.87
N LEU A 81 -8.64 -10.46 5.54
CA LEU A 81 -9.56 -9.91 6.51
C LEU A 81 -11.00 -10.33 6.24
N ARG A 82 -11.83 -10.26 7.28
CA ARG A 82 -13.26 -10.41 7.12
C ARG A 82 -13.87 -9.11 6.60
N TRP A 83 -14.64 -9.21 5.52
CA TRP A 83 -15.47 -8.14 4.96
C TRP A 83 -16.78 -8.76 4.45
N ASP A 84 -17.92 -8.17 4.73
CA ASP A 84 -19.23 -8.69 4.35
C ASP A 84 -19.67 -8.34 2.93
N GLY A 85 -18.83 -7.61 2.18
CA GLY A 85 -19.09 -7.15 0.82
C GLY A 85 -19.82 -5.81 0.74
N THR A 86 -20.27 -5.25 1.87
CA THR A 86 -20.99 -3.97 1.89
C THR A 86 -20.04 -2.78 2.10
N MET A 87 -20.47 -1.60 1.63
CA MET A 87 -19.72 -0.38 1.86
C MET A 87 -19.75 0.09 3.33
N GLN A 88 -20.75 -0.35 4.09
CA GLN A 88 -20.88 -0.06 5.52
C GLN A 88 -19.84 -0.81 6.35
N ASP A 89 -19.44 -2.01 5.93
CA ASP A 89 -18.41 -2.81 6.61
C ASP A 89 -16.99 -2.55 6.05
N LEU A 90 -16.85 -1.72 4.99
CA LEU A 90 -15.52 -1.38 4.47
C LEU A 90 -14.69 -0.68 5.54
N PRO A 91 -13.48 -1.16 5.85
CA PRO A 91 -12.63 -0.49 6.85
C PRO A 91 -12.39 0.99 6.51
N PRO A 92 -12.38 1.91 7.49
CA PRO A 92 -12.16 3.34 7.25
C PRO A 92 -10.78 3.69 6.70
N GLY A 93 -9.84 2.73 6.62
CA GLY A 93 -8.51 2.91 6.04
C GLY A 93 -7.62 1.70 6.24
N ILE A 94 -6.36 1.82 5.83
CA ILE A 94 -5.37 0.73 5.88
C ILE A 94 -5.09 0.27 7.32
N ASP A 95 -4.97 1.20 8.28
CA ASP A 95 -4.76 0.86 9.69
C ASP A 95 -5.92 0.02 10.23
N ALA A 96 -7.16 0.44 9.93
CA ALA A 96 -8.34 -0.29 10.39
C ALA A 96 -8.47 -1.67 9.72
N ALA A 97 -8.10 -1.80 8.44
CA ALA A 97 -8.07 -3.09 7.75
C ALA A 97 -7.02 -4.02 8.36
N GLY A 98 -5.80 -3.53 8.59
CA GLY A 98 -4.73 -4.28 9.21
C GLY A 98 -5.07 -4.71 10.65
N LEU A 99 -5.59 -3.79 11.46
CA LEU A 99 -6.01 -4.08 12.84
C LEU A 99 -7.17 -5.06 12.89
N ARG A 100 -8.16 -4.95 11.99
CA ARG A 100 -9.26 -5.92 11.88
C ARG A 100 -8.72 -7.32 11.60
N ALA A 101 -7.79 -7.44 10.64
CA ALA A 101 -7.21 -8.73 10.29
C ALA A 101 -6.48 -9.41 11.46
N VAL A 102 -5.78 -8.62 12.29
CA VAL A 102 -5.02 -9.14 13.44
C VAL A 102 -5.90 -9.40 14.66
N ASN A 103 -6.88 -8.52 14.94
CA ASN A 103 -7.63 -8.55 16.21
C ASN A 103 -8.96 -9.29 16.13
N GLU A 104 -9.48 -9.52 14.92
CA GLU A 104 -10.75 -10.21 14.69
C GLU A 104 -10.50 -11.54 13.94
N PRO A 105 -9.92 -12.56 14.60
CA PRO A 105 -9.66 -13.85 13.97
C PRO A 105 -10.99 -14.54 13.65
N GLY A 106 -11.44 -14.43 12.44
CA GLY A 106 -12.61 -15.07 11.87
C GLY A 106 -12.26 -15.64 10.51
N GLN A 107 -13.23 -16.24 9.84
CA GLN A 107 -13.03 -16.65 8.47
C GLN A 107 -12.84 -15.40 7.60
N ALA A 108 -11.65 -15.18 7.09
CA ALA A 108 -11.38 -14.11 6.13
C ALA A 108 -12.16 -14.36 4.83
N THR A 109 -12.67 -13.28 4.23
CA THR A 109 -13.51 -13.31 3.02
C THR A 109 -12.94 -12.46 1.90
N ALA A 110 -11.94 -11.62 2.19
CA ALA A 110 -11.29 -10.75 1.23
C ALA A 110 -9.79 -10.65 1.50
N LEU A 111 -9.02 -10.31 0.48
CA LEU A 111 -7.63 -9.95 0.60
C LEU A 111 -7.48 -8.42 0.49
N SER A 112 -6.72 -7.79 1.38
CA SER A 112 -6.36 -6.38 1.27
C SER A 112 -4.89 -6.24 0.88
N ALA A 113 -4.61 -5.43 -0.15
CA ALA A 113 -3.26 -4.97 -0.42
C ALA A 113 -2.79 -4.04 0.70
N LEU A 114 -1.55 -4.20 1.13
CA LEU A 114 -0.88 -3.29 2.08
C LEU A 114 0.20 -2.48 1.40
N ALA A 115 0.98 -3.10 0.51
CA ALA A 115 2.02 -2.44 -0.26
C ALA A 115 2.30 -3.17 -1.57
N ALA A 116 2.58 -2.41 -2.64
CA ALA A 116 3.14 -2.89 -3.89
C ALA A 116 4.42 -2.08 -4.15
N GLU A 117 5.55 -2.74 -4.17
CA GLU A 117 6.86 -2.11 -4.17
C GLU A 117 7.71 -2.68 -5.33
N VAL A 118 8.40 -1.79 -6.05
CA VAL A 118 9.28 -2.15 -7.17
C VAL A 118 10.62 -1.48 -6.96
N ASP A 119 11.70 -2.25 -6.99
CA ASP A 119 13.06 -1.73 -6.94
C ASP A 119 13.26 -0.60 -7.97
N SER A 120 13.88 0.50 -7.56
CA SER A 120 14.08 1.69 -8.38
C SER A 120 14.79 1.39 -9.69
N ALA A 121 15.71 0.41 -9.70
CA ALA A 121 16.43 -0.04 -10.89
C ALA A 121 15.53 -0.77 -11.93
N TYR A 122 14.34 -1.20 -11.51
CA TYR A 122 13.39 -1.94 -12.35
C TYR A 122 12.08 -1.15 -12.58
N GLN A 123 12.01 0.10 -12.17
CA GLN A 123 10.87 0.97 -12.46
C GLN A 123 10.75 1.24 -13.96
N GLY A 124 9.55 1.65 -14.41
CA GLY A 124 9.28 1.87 -15.84
C GLY A 124 9.04 0.60 -16.67
N GLN A 125 9.22 -0.59 -16.11
CA GLN A 125 9.02 -1.89 -16.77
C GLN A 125 7.66 -2.53 -16.48
N HIS A 126 6.68 -1.76 -16.03
CA HIS A 126 5.32 -2.21 -15.69
C HIS A 126 5.22 -3.30 -14.60
N LEU A 127 6.28 -3.50 -13.80
CA LEU A 127 6.27 -4.52 -12.74
C LEU A 127 5.21 -4.27 -11.67
N SER A 128 4.86 -3.01 -11.40
CA SER A 128 3.78 -2.69 -10.46
C SER A 128 2.42 -3.26 -10.90
N CYS A 129 2.13 -3.27 -12.21
CA CYS A 129 0.93 -3.93 -12.75
C CYS A 129 0.97 -5.44 -12.49
N LEU A 130 2.15 -6.07 -12.65
CA LEU A 130 2.33 -7.50 -12.42
C LEU A 130 2.20 -7.88 -10.95
N VAL A 131 2.70 -7.03 -10.03
CA VAL A 131 2.49 -7.19 -8.59
C VAL A 131 0.99 -7.22 -8.27
N VAL A 132 0.23 -6.23 -8.75
CA VAL A 132 -1.23 -6.16 -8.47
C VAL A 132 -1.98 -7.35 -9.07
N LYS A 133 -1.63 -7.77 -10.31
CA LYS A 133 -2.20 -8.97 -10.92
C LYS A 133 -1.91 -10.22 -10.08
N ALA A 134 -0.66 -10.39 -9.64
CA ALA A 134 -0.26 -11.52 -8.82
C ALA A 134 -0.95 -11.53 -7.44
N MET A 135 -1.19 -10.37 -6.83
CA MET A 135 -2.03 -10.26 -5.62
C MET A 135 -3.45 -10.76 -5.89
N GLY A 136 -4.03 -10.40 -7.05
CA GLY A 136 -5.34 -10.89 -7.46
C GLY A 136 -5.35 -12.41 -7.65
N ASP A 137 -4.30 -12.98 -8.26
CA ASP A 137 -4.18 -14.43 -8.45
C ASP A 137 -4.05 -15.17 -7.11
N VAL A 138 -3.28 -14.62 -6.17
CA VAL A 138 -3.19 -15.14 -4.80
C VAL A 138 -4.55 -15.09 -4.09
N ALA A 139 -5.28 -13.97 -4.22
CA ALA A 139 -6.61 -13.83 -3.63
C ALA A 139 -7.58 -14.89 -4.16
N ARG A 140 -7.61 -15.13 -5.50
CA ARG A 140 -8.43 -16.18 -6.11
C ARG A 140 -8.03 -17.57 -5.61
N ALA A 141 -6.74 -17.87 -5.62
CA ALA A 141 -6.23 -19.18 -5.21
C ALA A 141 -6.53 -19.49 -3.73
N ALA A 142 -6.56 -18.46 -2.89
CA ALA A 142 -6.87 -18.59 -1.47
C ALA A 142 -8.39 -18.54 -1.15
N GLY A 143 -9.26 -18.28 -2.15
CA GLY A 143 -10.70 -18.08 -1.94
C GLY A 143 -11.02 -16.78 -1.19
N LEU A 144 -10.17 -15.78 -1.31
CA LEU A 144 -10.24 -14.46 -0.63
C LEU A 144 -10.56 -13.32 -1.62
N ALA A 145 -11.34 -13.60 -2.64
CA ALA A 145 -11.83 -12.57 -3.55
C ALA A 145 -13.00 -11.79 -2.90
N PRO A 146 -13.07 -10.45 -3.06
CA PRO A 146 -12.25 -9.61 -3.94
C PRO A 146 -10.91 -9.18 -3.31
N LEU A 147 -10.07 -8.51 -4.15
CA LEU A 147 -8.90 -7.78 -3.66
C LEU A 147 -9.28 -6.32 -3.40
N LEU A 148 -9.16 -5.92 -2.15
CA LEU A 148 -9.29 -4.53 -1.70
C LEU A 148 -7.93 -3.84 -1.74
N ALA A 149 -7.86 -2.60 -2.24
CA ALA A 149 -6.62 -1.84 -2.28
C ALA A 149 -6.84 -0.43 -1.70
N PRO A 150 -6.31 -0.13 -0.50
CA PRO A 150 -6.28 1.24 0.02
C PRO A 150 -5.12 1.98 -0.64
N VAL A 151 -5.36 2.45 -1.86
CA VAL A 151 -4.35 3.05 -2.74
C VAL A 151 -3.88 4.38 -2.17
N ARG A 152 -2.56 4.50 -1.96
CA ARG A 152 -1.90 5.78 -1.71
C ARG A 152 -1.67 6.49 -3.03
N PRO A 153 -2.36 7.60 -3.34
CA PRO A 153 -2.19 8.26 -4.63
C PRO A 153 -0.77 8.83 -4.78
N SER A 154 -0.14 8.59 -5.93
CA SER A 154 1.29 8.89 -6.14
C SER A 154 1.59 10.35 -6.44
N TRP A 155 0.60 11.13 -6.89
CA TRP A 155 0.75 12.57 -7.17
C TRP A 155 -0.01 13.47 -6.20
N LYS A 156 -0.63 12.90 -5.17
CA LYS A 156 -1.42 13.67 -4.21
C LYS A 156 -0.57 14.64 -3.38
N ASP A 157 0.70 14.33 -3.17
CA ASP A 157 1.66 15.20 -2.50
C ASP A 157 1.88 16.56 -3.21
N ARG A 158 1.59 16.64 -4.51
CA ARG A 158 1.60 17.89 -5.28
C ARG A 158 0.38 18.79 -4.98
N TYR A 159 -0.65 18.21 -4.38
CA TYR A 159 -1.94 18.84 -4.08
C TYR A 159 -2.37 18.61 -2.63
N PRO A 160 -1.49 18.85 -1.62
CA PRO A 160 -1.76 18.46 -0.23
C PRO A 160 -2.97 19.20 0.39
N LEU A 161 -3.30 20.37 -0.11
CA LEU A 161 -4.45 21.17 0.37
C LEU A 161 -5.79 20.78 -0.26
N ILE A 162 -5.78 19.99 -1.32
CA ILE A 162 -7.03 19.51 -1.95
C ILE A 162 -7.56 18.31 -1.16
N PRO A 163 -8.81 18.30 -0.71
CA PRO A 163 -9.42 17.15 -0.06
C PRO A 163 -9.33 15.89 -0.93
N ILE A 164 -9.18 14.72 -0.31
CA ILE A 164 -9.01 13.46 -1.05
C ILE A 164 -10.25 13.11 -1.87
N GLU A 165 -11.44 13.51 -1.42
CA GLU A 165 -12.71 13.34 -2.11
C GLU A 165 -12.70 14.06 -3.47
N GLN A 166 -12.20 15.28 -3.48
CA GLN A 166 -12.07 16.09 -4.70
C GLN A 166 -10.95 15.53 -5.58
N TYR A 167 -9.79 15.19 -5.02
CA TYR A 167 -8.66 14.67 -5.78
C TYR A 167 -9.00 13.34 -6.45
N ALA A 168 -9.68 12.44 -5.74
CA ALA A 168 -10.06 11.12 -6.26
C ALA A 168 -11.08 11.19 -7.41
N SER A 169 -11.81 12.30 -7.55
CA SER A 169 -12.75 12.51 -8.66
C SER A 169 -12.09 13.03 -9.94
N TRP A 170 -10.83 13.43 -9.89
CA TRP A 170 -10.14 13.96 -11.08
C TRP A 170 -9.83 12.84 -12.08
N GLN A 171 -10.03 13.18 -13.36
CA GLN A 171 -9.80 12.27 -14.48
C GLN A 171 -8.83 12.88 -15.49
N ASP A 172 -8.17 12.03 -16.27
CA ASP A 172 -7.45 12.44 -17.47
C ASP A 172 -8.40 12.54 -18.68
N ASP A 173 -7.86 12.98 -19.82
CA ASP A 173 -8.63 13.16 -21.06
C ASP A 173 -9.26 11.85 -21.59
N SER A 174 -8.83 10.70 -21.10
CA SER A 174 -9.34 9.37 -21.45
C SER A 174 -10.39 8.84 -20.47
N GLY A 175 -10.78 9.65 -19.44
CA GLY A 175 -11.74 9.29 -18.41
C GLY A 175 -11.20 8.35 -17.33
N PHE A 176 -9.89 8.09 -17.32
CA PHE A 176 -9.23 7.35 -16.22
C PHE A 176 -8.85 8.29 -15.06
N PRO A 177 -8.62 7.75 -13.84
CA PRO A 177 -8.13 8.56 -12.74
C PRO A 177 -6.91 9.41 -13.12
N PHE A 178 -6.90 10.67 -12.70
CA PHE A 178 -5.79 11.61 -12.92
C PHE A 178 -4.48 11.09 -12.29
N ASP A 179 -4.57 10.49 -11.12
CA ASP A 179 -3.42 9.93 -10.42
C ASP A 179 -2.87 8.70 -11.15
N PRO A 180 -1.54 8.63 -11.44
CA PRO A 180 -0.96 7.53 -12.18
C PRO A 180 -1.12 6.17 -11.49
N TRP A 181 -1.03 6.11 -10.15
CA TRP A 181 -1.15 4.85 -9.45
C TRP A 181 -2.60 4.36 -9.37
N MET A 182 -3.54 5.24 -9.12
CA MET A 182 -4.97 4.91 -9.23
C MET A 182 -5.34 4.46 -10.65
N ARG A 183 -4.73 5.09 -11.68
CA ARG A 183 -4.93 4.72 -13.09
C ARG A 183 -4.40 3.31 -13.41
N VAL A 184 -3.28 2.89 -12.80
CA VAL A 184 -2.81 1.49 -12.93
C VAL A 184 -3.88 0.53 -12.42
N HIS A 185 -4.43 0.76 -11.24
CA HIS A 185 -5.50 -0.07 -10.68
C HIS A 185 -6.75 -0.07 -11.57
N ALA A 186 -7.18 1.10 -12.06
CA ALA A 186 -8.35 1.22 -12.93
C ALA A 186 -8.16 0.47 -14.25
N ARG A 187 -6.98 0.55 -14.87
CA ARG A 187 -6.66 -0.21 -16.09
C ARG A 187 -6.61 -1.73 -15.88
N LEU A 188 -6.42 -2.17 -14.65
CA LEU A 188 -6.54 -3.57 -14.24
C LEU A 188 -7.96 -3.97 -13.84
N GLY A 189 -8.96 -3.11 -14.11
CA GLY A 189 -10.37 -3.37 -13.87
C GLY A 189 -10.87 -2.98 -12.47
N ALA A 190 -10.03 -2.35 -11.65
CA ALA A 190 -10.50 -1.89 -10.34
C ALA A 190 -11.38 -0.64 -10.48
N ARG A 191 -12.37 -0.52 -9.59
CA ARG A 191 -13.18 0.68 -9.45
C ARG A 191 -12.91 1.38 -8.11
N ILE A 192 -12.98 2.70 -8.09
CA ILE A 192 -12.99 3.46 -6.85
C ILE A 192 -14.31 3.18 -6.14
N VAL A 193 -14.24 2.80 -4.86
CA VAL A 193 -15.43 2.48 -4.05
C VAL A 193 -15.62 3.45 -2.89
N SER A 194 -14.54 4.01 -2.34
CA SER A 194 -14.61 4.99 -1.26
C SER A 194 -13.29 5.76 -1.16
N VAL A 195 -13.29 6.84 -0.40
CA VAL A 195 -12.07 7.51 0.07
C VAL A 195 -11.88 7.26 1.56
N ALA A 196 -10.64 7.26 1.99
CA ALA A 196 -10.24 7.08 3.38
C ALA A 196 -9.36 8.25 3.83
N PRO A 197 -9.96 9.39 4.25
CA PRO A 197 -9.21 10.62 4.58
C PRO A 197 -8.23 10.44 5.75
N ARG A 198 -8.45 9.45 6.58
CA ARG A 198 -7.66 9.14 7.78
C ARG A 198 -7.23 7.68 7.78
N SER A 199 -6.65 7.26 6.67
CA SER A 199 -6.35 5.85 6.40
C SER A 199 -5.21 5.29 7.25
N LEU A 200 -4.14 6.07 7.39
CA LEU A 200 -2.96 5.75 8.20
C LEU A 200 -2.70 6.89 9.18
N GLN A 201 -2.45 6.59 10.44
CA GLN A 201 -2.09 7.58 11.45
C GLN A 201 -0.61 7.53 11.80
N ILE A 202 0.03 8.70 11.82
CA ILE A 202 1.39 8.89 12.31
C ILE A 202 1.38 10.01 13.35
N SER A 203 1.80 9.71 14.58
CA SER A 203 1.93 10.70 15.65
C SER A 203 3.28 10.54 16.31
N ALA A 204 4.06 11.64 16.36
CA ALA A 204 5.41 11.63 16.89
C ALA A 204 5.80 13.02 17.44
N PRO A 205 6.84 13.11 18.29
CA PRO A 205 7.44 14.37 18.69
C PRO A 205 7.90 15.22 17.50
N ALA A 206 7.91 16.54 17.66
CA ALA A 206 8.40 17.47 16.63
C ALA A 206 9.82 17.13 16.16
N SER A 207 10.71 16.71 17.08
CA SER A 207 12.08 16.30 16.74
C SER A 207 12.16 15.17 15.72
N ASP A 208 11.24 14.19 15.79
CA ASP A 208 11.20 13.07 14.87
C ASP A 208 10.71 13.54 13.50
N TRP A 209 9.64 14.36 13.47
CA TRP A 209 9.16 14.99 12.24
C TRP A 209 10.23 15.86 11.57
N GLU A 210 11.01 16.63 12.35
CA GLU A 210 12.15 17.41 11.84
C GLU A 210 13.22 16.50 11.23
N ALA A 211 13.52 15.39 11.90
CA ALA A 211 14.47 14.39 11.37
C ALA A 211 13.98 13.73 10.07
N TRP A 212 12.70 13.41 9.96
CA TRP A 212 12.12 12.73 8.77
C TRP A 212 11.93 13.68 7.58
N THR A 213 11.45 14.90 7.85
CA THR A 213 11.04 15.84 6.79
C THR A 213 12.12 16.86 6.42
N LYS A 214 13.16 17.00 7.24
CA LYS A 214 14.20 18.06 7.15
C LYS A 214 13.60 19.48 7.23
N MET A 215 12.45 19.62 7.88
CA MET A 215 11.79 20.90 8.18
C MET A 215 11.89 21.20 9.67
N THR A 216 11.74 22.47 10.04
CA THR A 216 11.57 22.91 11.43
C THR A 216 10.12 23.26 11.69
N PHE A 217 9.61 22.94 12.88
CA PHE A 217 8.24 23.20 13.30
C PHE A 217 8.21 24.17 14.50
N PRO A 218 8.24 25.49 14.27
CA PRO A 218 8.50 26.47 15.33
C PRO A 218 7.33 26.68 16.30
N GLY A 219 6.15 26.11 16.04
CA GLY A 219 4.98 26.27 16.92
C GLY A 219 3.80 25.40 16.50
N ASP A 220 2.71 25.54 17.25
CA ASP A 220 1.45 24.85 16.94
C ASP A 220 0.86 25.37 15.63
N GLY A 221 0.27 24.48 14.83
CA GLY A 221 -0.34 24.85 13.54
C GLY A 221 -0.46 23.68 12.57
N GLN A 222 -0.91 23.99 11.35
CA GLN A 222 -0.95 23.03 10.26
C GLN A 222 0.23 23.25 9.31
N TYR A 223 0.91 22.17 8.96
CA TYR A 223 2.10 22.19 8.12
C TYR A 223 1.94 21.27 6.91
N VAL A 224 2.25 21.81 5.74
CA VAL A 224 2.52 21.02 4.55
C VAL A 224 4.00 20.64 4.58
N PHE A 225 4.32 19.41 4.29
CA PHE A 225 5.68 18.87 4.36
C PHE A 225 5.99 17.97 3.16
N PRO A 226 7.28 17.73 2.81
CA PRO A 226 7.67 16.95 1.66
C PRO A 226 7.09 15.53 1.65
N GLY A 227 6.41 15.18 0.56
CA GLY A 227 5.78 13.88 0.37
C GLY A 227 4.45 13.68 1.12
N GLY A 228 4.03 14.63 1.98
CA GLY A 228 2.75 14.57 2.68
C GLY A 228 1.56 14.75 1.73
N LEU A 229 0.58 13.87 1.82
CA LEU A 229 -0.63 13.92 0.97
C LEU A 229 -1.69 14.88 1.51
N ALA A 230 -1.56 15.29 2.76
CA ALA A 230 -2.42 16.24 3.47
C ALA A 230 -1.58 17.02 4.49
N PRO A 231 -2.07 18.15 5.04
CA PRO A 231 -1.37 18.83 6.13
C PRO A 231 -1.30 17.96 7.39
N MET A 232 -0.17 18.08 8.11
CA MET A 232 0.00 17.58 9.47
C MET A 232 -0.39 18.68 10.47
N THR A 233 -0.96 18.30 11.60
CA THR A 233 -1.21 19.20 12.72
C THR A 233 -0.11 19.05 13.76
N MET A 234 0.61 20.14 14.05
CA MET A 234 1.53 20.22 15.18
C MET A 234 0.79 20.85 16.36
N SER A 235 0.82 20.20 17.53
CA SER A 235 0.25 20.73 18.76
C SER A 235 1.04 20.27 19.97
N ARG A 236 1.43 21.23 20.80
CA ARG A 236 2.21 20.99 22.05
C ARG A 236 3.46 20.12 21.81
N GLY A 237 4.13 20.35 20.70
CA GLY A 237 5.35 19.62 20.34
C GLY A 237 5.14 18.22 19.81
N VAL A 238 3.89 17.83 19.49
CA VAL A 238 3.54 16.55 18.84
C VAL A 238 2.91 16.83 17.49
N GLY A 239 3.48 16.25 16.43
CA GLY A 239 2.91 16.24 15.09
C GLY A 239 1.98 15.04 14.92
N THR A 240 0.76 15.29 14.45
CA THR A 240 -0.19 14.22 14.08
C THR A 240 -0.58 14.38 12.62
N TYR A 241 -0.34 13.34 11.85
CA TYR A 241 -0.65 13.26 10.43
C TYR A 241 -1.61 12.09 10.16
N PHE A 242 -2.59 12.33 9.33
CA PHE A 242 -3.44 11.28 8.77
C PHE A 242 -3.22 11.22 7.28
N GLU A 243 -2.64 10.12 6.81
CA GLU A 243 -2.46 9.90 5.40
C GLU A 243 -3.76 9.46 4.74
N PRO A 244 -4.24 10.17 3.71
CA PRO A 244 -5.42 9.77 2.98
C PRO A 244 -5.09 8.69 1.94
N ASN A 245 -6.01 7.72 1.79
CA ASN A 245 -5.99 6.74 0.70
C ASN A 245 -7.32 6.74 -0.06
N VAL A 246 -7.34 6.01 -1.18
CA VAL A 246 -8.53 5.75 -1.98
C VAL A 246 -8.75 4.25 -2.06
N TRP A 247 -9.91 3.77 -1.58
CA TRP A 247 -10.28 2.38 -1.71
C TRP A 247 -10.62 2.04 -3.16
N MET A 248 -9.87 1.13 -3.72
CA MET A 248 -10.12 0.55 -5.04
C MET A 248 -10.38 -0.96 -4.90
N LEU A 249 -11.45 -1.41 -5.54
CA LEU A 249 -11.92 -2.79 -5.49
C LEU A 249 -11.63 -3.49 -6.83
N HIS A 250 -10.89 -4.59 -6.77
CA HIS A 250 -10.71 -5.52 -7.88
C HIS A 250 -11.70 -6.68 -7.71
N GLU A 251 -12.71 -6.74 -8.56
CA GLU A 251 -13.58 -7.92 -8.70
C GLU A 251 -12.80 -8.98 -9.49
N LEU A 252 -12.51 -10.11 -8.87
CA LEU A 252 -11.57 -11.11 -9.37
C LEU A 252 -12.28 -12.31 -10.01
#